data_4242a623f618738cae193ac24627b70a
#
_entry.id   4242a623f618738cae193ac24627b70a
#
_cell.length_a   1.000
_cell.length_b   1.000
_cell.length_c   1.000
_cell.angle_alpha   90.00
_cell.angle_beta   90.00
_cell.angle_gamma   90.00
#
_symmetry.space_group_name_H-M   'P 1'
#
loop_
_entity.id
_entity.type
_entity.pdbx_description
1 polymer ?
#
loop_
_entity_poly.entity_id
_entity_poly.type
_entity_poly.pdbx_seq_one_letter_code
_entity_poly.pdbx_strand_id
1 'polypeptide(L)'
;MLPTETRFYLELLDQLEEPVYMVDRARRITFWNRAAEQVTGYRRSEIVGLCCADSILLHLDASGRSACSKGCPLHRALDGSQEPSVEMFLRHKDGHRIPVRVRAVPVRDARGAVIGAAEMFTETSSRDEIARRLSELQRLALLDPVTALPNRRYLETQVTGRLDELKRYGWPFGVLFLDVDGFKEVNDRHGHPVGDEVLRMLARTLAATSRIFDTVGRWGGDE
;
A
#
# COMPACT_ATOMS: atom_id res chain seq x y z
N MET A 1 8.55 -38.23 -9.57
CA MET A 1 7.32 -38.03 -8.79
C MET A 1 7.64 -37.05 -7.67
N LEU A 2 6.97 -35.87 -7.59
CA LEU A 2 7.20 -34.92 -6.51
C LEU A 2 6.70 -35.50 -5.19
N PRO A 3 7.35 -35.21 -4.02
CA PRO A 3 6.85 -35.59 -2.72
C PRO A 3 5.41 -35.11 -2.51
N THR A 4 4.59 -35.87 -1.79
CA THR A 4 3.18 -35.57 -1.55
C THR A 4 2.96 -34.18 -0.96
N GLU A 5 3.83 -33.73 -0.05
CA GLU A 5 3.82 -32.40 0.55
C GLU A 5 4.06 -31.30 -0.48
N THR A 6 5.03 -31.46 -1.36
CA THR A 6 5.32 -30.48 -2.42
C THR A 6 4.12 -30.31 -3.35
N ARG A 7 3.46 -31.39 -3.69
CA ARG A 7 2.25 -31.37 -4.52
C ARG A 7 1.11 -30.62 -3.87
N PHE A 8 0.90 -30.85 -2.57
CA PHE A 8 -0.13 -30.14 -1.79
C PHE A 8 0.09 -28.63 -1.80
N TYR A 9 1.32 -28.15 -1.55
CA TYR A 9 1.62 -26.71 -1.58
C TYR A 9 1.44 -26.09 -2.97
N LEU A 10 1.80 -26.80 -4.03
CA LEU A 10 1.58 -26.32 -5.40
C LEU A 10 0.09 -26.27 -5.76
N GLU A 11 -0.70 -27.24 -5.33
CA GLU A 11 -2.15 -27.22 -5.49
C GLU A 11 -2.79 -26.07 -4.72
N LEU A 12 -2.33 -25.77 -3.50
CA LEU A 12 -2.79 -24.64 -2.71
C LEU A 12 -2.50 -23.31 -3.43
N LEU A 13 -1.27 -23.12 -3.91
CA LEU A 13 -0.88 -21.93 -4.66
C LEU A 13 -1.66 -21.77 -5.96
N ASP A 14 -2.10 -22.87 -6.57
CA ASP A 14 -2.90 -22.87 -7.79
C ASP A 14 -4.35 -22.39 -7.56
N GLN A 15 -4.86 -22.54 -6.33
CA GLN A 15 -6.20 -22.08 -5.92
C GLN A 15 -6.23 -20.61 -5.48
N LEU A 16 -5.08 -19.94 -5.33
CA LEU A 16 -5.06 -18.52 -4.99
C LEU A 16 -5.65 -17.69 -6.12
N GLU A 17 -6.45 -16.70 -5.76
CA GLU A 17 -7.00 -15.71 -6.68
C GLU A 17 -5.92 -14.69 -7.09
N GLU A 18 -4.86 -14.57 -6.31
CA GLU A 18 -3.72 -13.71 -6.62
C GLU A 18 -2.78 -14.39 -7.61
N PRO A 19 -2.45 -13.74 -8.73
CA PRO A 19 -1.47 -14.24 -9.70
C PRO A 19 -0.10 -14.43 -9.04
N VAL A 20 0.41 -15.67 -9.13
CA VAL A 20 1.71 -16.06 -8.57
C VAL A 20 2.49 -16.88 -9.58
N TYR A 21 3.76 -16.57 -9.73
CA TYR A 21 4.71 -17.44 -10.40
C TYR A 21 6.02 -17.55 -9.65
N MET A 22 6.77 -18.61 -9.90
CA MET A 22 8.07 -18.84 -9.32
C MET A 22 9.12 -19.04 -10.38
N VAL A 23 10.35 -18.64 -10.06
CA VAL A 23 11.52 -18.88 -10.89
C VAL A 23 12.64 -19.56 -10.10
N ASP A 24 13.49 -20.28 -10.80
CA ASP A 24 14.77 -20.75 -10.28
C ASP A 24 15.83 -19.63 -10.28
N ARG A 25 17.06 -19.94 -9.86
CA ARG A 25 18.18 -18.99 -9.84
C ARG A 25 18.60 -18.52 -11.25
N ALA A 26 18.31 -19.30 -12.29
CA ALA A 26 18.52 -18.93 -13.68
C ALA A 26 17.36 -18.12 -14.27
N ARG A 27 16.41 -17.71 -13.43
CA ARG A 27 15.19 -16.96 -13.81
C ARG A 27 14.28 -17.74 -14.76
N ARG A 28 14.36 -19.08 -14.78
CA ARG A 28 13.41 -19.92 -15.50
C ARG A 28 12.17 -20.11 -14.66
N ILE A 29 11.01 -19.92 -15.29
CA ILE A 29 9.71 -20.07 -14.64
C ILE A 29 9.50 -21.55 -14.32
N THR A 30 9.34 -21.85 -13.01
CA THR A 30 9.15 -23.21 -12.49
C THR A 30 7.72 -23.49 -12.06
N PHE A 31 6.96 -22.44 -11.77
CA PHE A 31 5.55 -22.50 -11.38
C PHE A 31 4.79 -21.30 -11.92
N TRP A 32 3.52 -21.54 -12.25
CA TRP A 32 2.60 -20.54 -12.81
C TRP A 32 1.19 -20.94 -12.40
N ASN A 33 0.47 -20.14 -11.60
CA ASN A 33 -0.85 -20.50 -11.13
C ASN A 33 -1.96 -20.10 -12.12
N ARG A 34 -3.17 -20.60 -11.86
CA ARG A 34 -4.35 -20.33 -12.68
C ARG A 34 -4.68 -18.83 -12.77
N ALA A 35 -4.54 -18.08 -11.68
CA ALA A 35 -4.78 -16.63 -11.69
C ALA A 35 -3.79 -15.90 -12.59
N ALA A 36 -2.53 -16.31 -12.62
CA ALA A 36 -1.54 -15.75 -13.54
C ALA A 36 -1.88 -16.05 -15.01
N GLU A 37 -2.43 -17.24 -15.32
CA GLU A 37 -2.94 -17.55 -16.67
C GLU A 37 -4.07 -16.60 -17.07
N GLN A 38 -5.02 -16.36 -16.16
CA GLN A 38 -6.19 -15.51 -16.43
C GLN A 38 -5.81 -14.05 -16.68
N VAL A 39 -4.89 -13.50 -15.88
CA VAL A 39 -4.49 -12.09 -15.98
C VAL A 39 -3.58 -11.85 -17.18
N THR A 40 -2.70 -12.78 -17.50
CA THR A 40 -1.67 -12.55 -18.54
C THR A 40 -2.01 -13.14 -19.90
N GLY A 41 -2.99 -14.07 -19.95
CA GLY A 41 -3.35 -14.82 -21.14
C GLY A 41 -2.39 -15.95 -21.51
N TYR A 42 -1.27 -16.12 -20.81
CA TYR A 42 -0.30 -17.21 -21.05
C TYR A 42 -0.69 -18.45 -20.25
N ARG A 43 -0.77 -19.59 -20.90
CA ARG A 43 -1.00 -20.87 -20.23
C ARG A 43 0.28 -21.36 -19.56
N ARG A 44 0.17 -22.07 -18.44
CA ARG A 44 1.29 -22.74 -17.74
C ARG A 44 2.15 -23.57 -18.69
N SER A 45 1.52 -24.34 -19.58
CA SER A 45 2.21 -25.18 -20.56
C SER A 45 3.04 -24.41 -21.58
N GLU A 46 2.75 -23.14 -21.80
CA GLU A 46 3.46 -22.27 -22.75
C GLU A 46 4.64 -21.55 -22.09
N ILE A 47 4.61 -21.35 -20.77
CA ILE A 47 5.50 -20.41 -20.11
C ILE A 47 6.47 -21.08 -19.12
N VAL A 48 6.11 -22.22 -18.52
CA VAL A 48 6.99 -22.95 -17.60
C VAL A 48 8.22 -23.49 -18.37
N GLY A 49 9.40 -23.25 -17.82
CA GLY A 49 10.69 -23.57 -18.43
C GLY A 49 11.32 -22.42 -19.22
N LEU A 50 10.55 -21.39 -19.58
CA LEU A 50 11.07 -20.20 -20.26
C LEU A 50 11.72 -19.25 -19.26
N CYS A 51 12.67 -18.44 -19.71
CA CYS A 51 13.27 -17.41 -18.89
C CYS A 51 12.35 -16.17 -18.82
N CYS A 52 12.02 -15.69 -17.64
CA CYS A 52 11.17 -14.51 -17.46
C CYS A 52 11.78 -13.25 -18.08
N ALA A 53 13.11 -13.22 -18.30
CA ALA A 53 13.82 -12.11 -18.92
C ALA A 53 13.69 -12.06 -20.44
N ASP A 54 13.27 -13.16 -21.08
CA ASP A 54 13.17 -13.28 -22.53
C ASP A 54 11.93 -12.56 -23.11
N SER A 55 11.56 -11.45 -22.48
CA SER A 55 10.50 -10.53 -22.96
C SER A 55 9.07 -11.08 -22.90
N ILE A 56 8.82 -12.12 -22.11
CA ILE A 56 7.47 -12.72 -22.01
C ILE A 56 6.53 -11.75 -21.32
N LEU A 57 6.80 -11.41 -20.04
CA LEU A 57 5.99 -10.45 -19.29
C LEU A 57 6.41 -9.00 -19.53
N LEU A 58 7.67 -8.78 -19.87
CA LEU A 58 8.28 -7.49 -20.20
C LEU A 58 7.81 -6.37 -19.24
N HIS A 59 8.22 -6.48 -17.99
CA HIS A 59 7.91 -5.45 -17.00
C HIS A 59 8.46 -4.08 -17.39
N LEU A 60 7.60 -3.08 -17.41
CA LEU A 60 7.97 -1.68 -17.64
C LEU A 60 7.69 -0.85 -16.41
N ASP A 61 8.56 0.12 -16.15
CA ASP A 61 8.32 1.17 -15.16
C ASP A 61 7.31 2.22 -15.69
N ALA A 62 6.93 3.17 -14.82
CA ALA A 62 6.01 4.26 -15.18
C ALA A 62 6.51 5.15 -16.33
N SER A 63 7.81 5.13 -16.64
CA SER A 63 8.42 5.86 -17.77
C SER A 63 8.48 5.04 -19.06
N GLY A 64 7.97 3.79 -19.04
CA GLY A 64 7.97 2.87 -20.17
C GLY A 64 9.31 2.16 -20.41
N ARG A 65 10.28 2.26 -19.48
CA ARG A 65 11.58 1.57 -19.59
C ARG A 65 11.47 0.17 -19.02
N SER A 66 12.21 -0.78 -19.63
CA SER A 66 12.26 -2.16 -19.14
C SER A 66 12.89 -2.24 -17.75
N ALA A 67 12.12 -2.72 -16.78
CA ALA A 67 12.60 -3.03 -15.44
C ALA A 67 13.42 -4.33 -15.41
N CYS A 68 13.30 -5.21 -16.41
CA CYS A 68 14.00 -6.49 -16.47
C CYS A 68 15.52 -6.36 -16.55
N SER A 69 16.05 -5.21 -17.01
CA SER A 69 17.48 -4.93 -17.12
C SER A 69 18.06 -4.22 -15.90
N LYS A 70 17.28 -3.30 -15.28
CA LYS A 70 17.69 -2.55 -14.08
C LYS A 70 16.46 -2.28 -13.22
N GLY A 71 16.46 -2.80 -11.99
CA GLY A 71 15.36 -2.57 -11.06
C GLY A 71 14.29 -3.66 -10.99
N CYS A 72 14.55 -4.84 -11.52
CA CYS A 72 13.65 -6.00 -11.46
C CYS A 72 13.46 -6.48 -10.01
N PRO A 73 12.24 -6.45 -9.45
CA PRO A 73 11.98 -6.93 -8.08
C PRO A 73 12.38 -8.39 -7.90
N LEU A 74 12.13 -9.21 -8.91
CA LEU A 74 12.49 -10.62 -8.90
C LEU A 74 14.01 -10.85 -8.84
N HIS A 75 14.80 -10.03 -9.54
CA HIS A 75 16.26 -10.12 -9.48
C HIS A 75 16.78 -9.82 -8.07
N ARG A 76 16.25 -8.79 -7.42
CA ARG A 76 16.61 -8.44 -6.03
C ARG A 76 16.19 -9.52 -5.05
N ALA A 77 15.03 -10.16 -5.27
CA ALA A 77 14.61 -11.29 -4.46
C ALA A 77 15.57 -12.48 -4.60
N LEU A 78 16.11 -12.75 -5.79
CA LEU A 78 17.14 -13.78 -6.00
C LEU A 78 18.46 -13.48 -5.27
N ASP A 79 18.76 -12.20 -5.05
CA ASP A 79 19.88 -11.74 -4.22
C ASP A 79 19.58 -11.79 -2.72
N GLY A 80 18.38 -12.25 -2.35
CA GLY A 80 17.93 -12.40 -0.96
C GLY A 80 17.28 -11.17 -0.36
N SER A 81 17.12 -10.08 -1.11
CA SER A 81 16.44 -8.86 -0.69
C SER A 81 14.92 -9.01 -0.76
N GLN A 82 14.23 -8.37 0.17
CA GLN A 82 12.78 -8.27 0.15
C GLN A 82 12.41 -6.79 0.17
N GLU A 83 11.75 -6.33 -0.88
CA GLU A 83 11.35 -4.94 -1.04
C GLU A 83 9.84 -4.75 -0.97
N PRO A 84 9.38 -3.51 -0.72
CA PRO A 84 7.97 -3.15 -0.88
C PRO A 84 7.48 -3.45 -2.30
N SER A 85 6.17 -3.58 -2.43
CA SER A 85 5.54 -3.74 -3.75
C SER A 85 5.76 -2.50 -4.61
N VAL A 86 5.96 -2.72 -5.92
CA VAL A 86 6.23 -1.68 -6.93
C VAL A 86 5.14 -1.70 -7.99
N GLU A 87 4.71 -0.53 -8.44
CA GLU A 87 3.77 -0.41 -9.56
C GLU A 87 4.53 -0.48 -10.89
N MET A 88 4.05 -1.33 -11.77
CA MET A 88 4.65 -1.63 -13.07
C MET A 88 3.57 -1.91 -14.11
N PHE A 89 4.01 -2.08 -15.35
CA PHE A 89 3.18 -2.62 -16.42
C PHE A 89 3.76 -3.95 -16.87
N LEU A 90 2.95 -4.98 -16.97
CA LEU A 90 3.31 -6.21 -17.62
C LEU A 90 2.63 -6.33 -18.98
N ARG A 91 3.18 -7.19 -19.86
CA ARG A 91 2.63 -7.43 -21.18
C ARG A 91 1.68 -8.62 -21.16
N HIS A 92 0.44 -8.41 -21.60
CA HIS A 92 -0.48 -9.51 -21.91
C HIS A 92 -0.05 -10.24 -23.18
N LYS A 93 -0.46 -11.49 -23.31
CA LYS A 93 -0.20 -12.32 -24.51
C LYS A 93 -0.68 -11.64 -25.80
N ASP A 94 -1.80 -10.93 -25.77
CA ASP A 94 -2.37 -10.20 -26.91
C ASP A 94 -1.67 -8.86 -27.21
N GLY A 95 -0.61 -8.54 -26.44
CA GLY A 95 0.24 -7.38 -26.69
C GLY A 95 -0.11 -6.11 -25.93
N HIS A 96 -1.29 -6.02 -25.31
CA HIS A 96 -1.64 -4.84 -24.48
C HIS A 96 -0.90 -4.84 -23.15
N ARG A 97 -0.90 -3.68 -22.46
CA ARG A 97 -0.25 -3.47 -21.16
C ARG A 97 -1.27 -3.56 -20.05
N ILE A 98 -0.91 -4.31 -19.01
CA ILE A 98 -1.71 -4.45 -17.79
C ILE A 98 -0.97 -3.72 -16.67
N PRO A 99 -1.58 -2.70 -16.03
CA PRO A 99 -1.00 -2.07 -14.85
C PRO A 99 -1.11 -3.03 -13.68
N VAL A 100 0.02 -3.30 -13.03
CA VAL A 100 0.09 -4.25 -11.93
C VAL A 100 0.92 -3.71 -10.77
N ARG A 101 0.56 -4.13 -9.55
CA ARG A 101 1.41 -4.01 -8.37
C ARG A 101 2.14 -5.33 -8.18
N VAL A 102 3.45 -5.28 -8.24
CA VAL A 102 4.34 -6.45 -8.19
C VAL A 102 5.03 -6.51 -6.83
N ARG A 103 5.09 -7.70 -6.25
CA ARG A 103 5.89 -8.02 -5.07
C ARG A 103 6.67 -9.30 -5.32
N ALA A 104 7.98 -9.26 -5.10
CA ALA A 104 8.83 -10.44 -5.20
C ALA A 104 9.44 -10.81 -3.84
N VAL A 105 9.53 -12.11 -3.58
CA VAL A 105 10.09 -12.67 -2.35
C VAL A 105 11.07 -13.80 -2.68
N PRO A 106 12.19 -13.94 -1.91
CA PRO A 106 13.10 -15.06 -2.09
C PRO A 106 12.46 -16.37 -1.62
N VAL A 107 12.67 -17.44 -2.40
CA VAL A 107 12.33 -18.80 -2.02
C VAL A 107 13.61 -19.46 -1.48
N ARG A 108 13.55 -20.00 -0.26
CA ARG A 108 14.72 -20.56 0.42
C ARG A 108 14.54 -22.06 0.65
N ASP A 109 15.64 -22.79 0.64
CA ASP A 109 15.66 -24.19 1.06
C ASP A 109 15.68 -24.33 2.60
N ALA A 110 15.68 -25.57 3.09
CA ALA A 110 15.73 -25.87 4.53
C ALA A 110 17.03 -25.39 5.22
N ARG A 111 18.06 -25.03 4.47
CA ARG A 111 19.34 -24.48 4.96
C ARG A 111 19.36 -22.95 4.90
N GLY A 112 18.27 -22.30 4.45
CA GLY A 112 18.16 -20.86 4.30
C GLY A 112 18.79 -20.30 3.02
N ALA A 113 19.34 -21.14 2.15
CA ALA A 113 19.90 -20.69 0.88
C ALA A 113 18.80 -20.32 -0.10
N VAL A 114 18.96 -19.21 -0.82
CA VAL A 114 18.03 -18.79 -1.87
C VAL A 114 18.15 -19.74 -3.05
N ILE A 115 17.07 -20.48 -3.34
CA ILE A 115 16.98 -21.43 -4.46
C ILE A 115 16.16 -20.91 -5.63
N GLY A 116 15.43 -19.80 -5.43
CA GLY A 116 14.59 -19.19 -6.42
C GLY A 116 13.91 -17.94 -5.86
N ALA A 117 12.94 -17.42 -6.57
CA ALA A 117 12.07 -16.34 -6.12
C ALA A 117 10.62 -16.58 -6.56
N ALA A 118 9.69 -16.07 -5.78
CA ALA A 118 8.28 -16.01 -6.13
C ALA A 118 7.89 -14.55 -6.37
N GLU A 119 7.09 -14.33 -7.41
CA GLU A 119 6.51 -13.03 -7.72
C GLU A 119 4.99 -13.13 -7.69
N MET A 120 4.38 -12.22 -6.96
CA MET A 120 2.95 -12.00 -6.90
C MET A 120 2.66 -10.67 -7.57
N PHE A 121 1.58 -10.60 -8.33
CA PHE A 121 1.18 -9.36 -8.97
C PHE A 121 -0.35 -9.25 -8.98
N THR A 122 -0.83 -8.06 -8.70
CA THR A 122 -2.27 -7.74 -8.69
C THR A 122 -2.53 -6.67 -9.72
N GLU A 123 -3.52 -6.90 -10.58
CA GLU A 123 -3.94 -5.88 -11.54
C GLU A 123 -4.42 -4.64 -10.79
N THR A 124 -3.82 -3.49 -11.10
CA THR A 124 -4.23 -2.21 -10.53
C THR A 124 -5.37 -1.68 -11.40
N SER A 125 -6.59 -2.00 -11.04
CA SER A 125 -7.74 -1.48 -11.78
C SER A 125 -7.79 0.04 -11.65
N SER A 126 -8.26 0.71 -12.69
CA SER A 126 -8.54 2.17 -12.65
C SER A 126 -9.47 2.52 -11.48
N ARG A 127 -10.30 1.57 -11.05
CA ARG A 127 -11.23 1.71 -9.92
C ARG A 127 -10.49 1.78 -8.57
N ASP A 128 -9.46 0.94 -8.39
CA ASP A 128 -8.63 0.96 -7.15
C ASP A 128 -7.75 2.20 -7.11
N GLU A 129 -7.25 2.64 -8.25
CA GLU A 129 -6.50 3.90 -8.34
C GLU A 129 -7.40 5.11 -8.05
N ILE A 130 -8.61 5.15 -8.58
CA ILE A 130 -9.60 6.19 -8.28
C ILE A 130 -9.97 6.15 -6.80
N ALA A 131 -10.24 4.99 -6.21
CA ALA A 131 -10.55 4.84 -4.79
C ALA A 131 -9.39 5.31 -3.91
N ARG A 132 -8.15 4.97 -4.27
CA ARG A 132 -6.94 5.43 -3.57
C ARG A 132 -6.76 6.94 -3.68
N ARG A 133 -6.91 7.51 -4.88
CA ARG A 133 -6.84 8.96 -5.09
C ARG A 133 -7.95 9.70 -4.34
N LEU A 134 -9.15 9.15 -4.33
CA LEU A 134 -10.26 9.72 -3.57
C LEU A 134 -9.96 9.71 -2.06
N SER A 135 -9.47 8.61 -1.53
CA SER A 135 -9.05 8.49 -0.12
C SER A 135 -7.92 9.48 0.23
N GLU A 136 -6.93 9.64 -0.65
CA GLU A 136 -5.85 10.61 -0.45
C GLU A 136 -6.36 12.05 -0.49
N LEU A 137 -7.23 12.38 -1.45
CA LEU A 137 -7.86 13.69 -1.52
C LEU A 137 -8.75 13.97 -0.30
N GLN A 138 -9.49 12.98 0.19
CA GLN A 138 -10.26 13.10 1.43
C GLN A 138 -9.35 13.34 2.63
N ARG A 139 -8.23 12.62 2.74
CA ARG A 139 -7.23 12.83 3.79
C ARG A 139 -6.68 14.25 3.76
N LEU A 140 -6.27 14.74 2.59
CA LEU A 140 -5.75 16.10 2.42
C LEU A 140 -6.82 17.18 2.69
N ALA A 141 -8.07 16.91 2.38
CA ALA A 141 -9.17 17.85 2.57
C ALA A 141 -9.70 17.91 4.02
N LEU A 142 -9.52 16.83 4.81
CA LEU A 142 -10.17 16.67 6.11
C LEU A 142 -9.20 16.57 7.29
N LEU A 143 -7.91 16.36 7.05
CA LEU A 143 -6.91 16.27 8.10
C LEU A 143 -5.94 17.47 8.07
N ASP A 144 -5.43 17.82 9.24
CA ASP A 144 -4.35 18.79 9.39
C ASP A 144 -3.00 18.17 9.03
N PRO A 145 -2.16 18.80 8.21
CA PRO A 145 -0.92 18.21 7.72
C PRO A 145 0.16 18.07 8.80
N VAL A 146 0.10 18.84 9.88
CA VAL A 146 1.09 18.79 10.96
C VAL A 146 0.76 17.72 11.96
N THR A 147 -0.49 17.70 12.43
CA THR A 147 -0.95 16.84 13.54
C THR A 147 -1.60 15.55 13.08
N ALA A 148 -2.02 15.45 11.82
CA ALA A 148 -2.86 14.40 11.28
C ALA A 148 -4.24 14.25 11.96
N LEU A 149 -4.62 15.19 12.84
CA LEU A 149 -5.97 15.28 13.37
C LEU A 149 -6.94 15.85 12.33
N PRO A 150 -8.25 15.64 12.49
CA PRO A 150 -9.27 16.38 11.80
C PRO A 150 -8.98 17.87 11.75
N ASN A 151 -9.10 18.47 10.58
CA ASN A 151 -8.90 19.91 10.39
C ASN A 151 -10.17 20.69 10.70
N ARG A 152 -10.09 22.01 10.71
CA ARG A 152 -11.20 22.93 10.97
C ARG A 152 -12.44 22.59 10.14
N ARG A 153 -12.28 22.33 8.84
CA ARG A 153 -13.40 22.01 7.94
C ARG A 153 -14.16 20.77 8.37
N TYR A 154 -13.44 19.73 8.77
CA TYR A 154 -14.06 18.52 9.31
C TYR A 154 -14.81 18.80 10.61
N LEU A 155 -14.19 19.56 11.55
CA LEU A 155 -14.81 19.93 12.80
C LEU A 155 -16.08 20.74 12.61
N GLU A 156 -16.12 21.72 11.71
CA GLU A 156 -17.31 22.50 11.37
C GLU A 156 -18.44 21.58 10.89
N THR A 157 -18.12 20.58 10.08
CA THR A 157 -19.11 19.60 9.60
C THR A 157 -19.64 18.73 10.75
N GLN A 158 -18.76 18.28 11.67
CA GLN A 158 -19.18 17.50 12.83
C GLN A 158 -20.08 18.31 13.77
N VAL A 159 -19.72 19.54 14.09
CA VAL A 159 -20.54 20.43 14.94
C VAL A 159 -21.92 20.66 14.31
N THR A 160 -21.98 20.90 13.01
CA THR A 160 -23.26 21.06 12.29
C THR A 160 -24.14 19.81 12.41
N GLY A 161 -23.55 18.62 12.20
CA GLY A 161 -24.25 17.34 12.36
C GLY A 161 -24.76 17.13 13.79
N ARG A 162 -23.96 17.45 14.81
CA ARG A 162 -24.36 17.35 16.22
C ARG A 162 -25.48 18.34 16.58
N LEU A 163 -25.48 19.53 16.02
CA LEU A 163 -26.58 20.50 16.18
C LEU A 163 -27.89 19.97 15.56
N ASP A 164 -27.83 19.32 14.43
CA ASP A 164 -29.01 18.72 13.81
C ASP A 164 -29.53 17.50 14.61
N GLU A 165 -28.65 16.68 15.16
CA GLU A 165 -29.01 15.60 16.09
C GLU A 165 -29.66 16.15 17.38
N LEU A 166 -29.12 17.21 17.95
CA LEU A 166 -29.69 17.89 19.11
C LEU A 166 -31.11 18.39 18.81
N LYS A 167 -31.32 19.06 17.67
CA LYS A 167 -32.65 19.55 17.26
C LYS A 167 -33.65 18.42 17.02
N ARG A 168 -33.20 17.31 16.43
CA ARG A 168 -34.08 16.21 16.02
C ARG A 168 -34.37 15.22 17.16
N TYR A 169 -33.38 14.93 17.98
CA TYR A 169 -33.46 13.88 18.98
C TYR A 169 -33.30 14.37 20.43
N GLY A 170 -32.91 15.64 20.62
CA GLY A 170 -32.65 16.20 21.96
C GLY A 170 -31.32 15.70 22.55
N TRP A 171 -30.42 15.13 21.77
CA TRP A 171 -29.15 14.60 22.28
C TRP A 171 -28.15 15.73 22.51
N PRO A 172 -27.77 16.00 23.78
CA PRO A 172 -26.84 17.06 24.10
C PRO A 172 -25.38 16.65 23.73
N PHE A 173 -24.60 17.63 23.35
CA PHE A 173 -23.16 17.48 23.17
C PHE A 173 -22.41 18.69 23.74
N GLY A 174 -21.12 18.52 24.03
CA GLY A 174 -20.23 19.60 24.51
C GLY A 174 -19.16 19.90 23.45
N VAL A 175 -18.69 21.14 23.43
CA VAL A 175 -17.53 21.58 22.67
C VAL A 175 -16.50 22.13 23.64
N LEU A 176 -15.26 21.65 23.52
CA LEU A 176 -14.10 22.17 24.23
C LEU A 176 -13.20 22.87 23.23
N PHE A 177 -12.80 24.09 23.51
CA PHE A 177 -11.80 24.83 22.76
C PHE A 177 -10.56 24.92 23.64
N LEU A 178 -9.42 24.45 23.11
CA LEU A 178 -8.14 24.42 23.82
C LEU A 178 -7.14 25.26 23.05
N ASP A 179 -6.31 26.01 23.76
CA ASP A 179 -5.22 26.81 23.21
C ASP A 179 -3.92 26.47 23.96
N VAL A 180 -2.78 26.57 23.28
CA VAL A 180 -1.48 26.23 23.86
C VAL A 180 -0.78 27.48 24.37
N ASP A 181 -0.81 27.67 25.70
CA ASP A 181 -0.15 28.78 26.33
C ASP A 181 1.34 28.86 25.97
N GLY A 182 1.78 30.04 25.53
CA GLY A 182 3.18 30.30 25.25
C GLY A 182 3.71 29.64 23.93
N PHE A 183 2.83 29.10 23.06
CA PHE A 183 3.25 28.43 21.82
C PHE A 183 4.08 29.33 20.92
N LYS A 184 3.74 30.61 20.83
CA LYS A 184 4.52 31.59 20.07
C LYS A 184 5.94 31.69 20.59
N GLU A 185 6.15 31.72 21.92
CA GLU A 185 7.49 31.78 22.51
C GLU A 185 8.33 30.55 22.18
N VAL A 186 7.69 29.38 22.11
CA VAL A 186 8.36 28.14 21.67
C VAL A 186 8.84 28.28 20.24
N ASN A 187 8.00 28.79 19.34
CA ASN A 187 8.37 29.01 17.93
C ASN A 187 9.48 30.06 17.80
N ASP A 188 9.36 31.17 18.50
CA ASP A 188 10.32 32.28 18.43
C ASP A 188 11.71 31.86 18.97
N ARG A 189 11.73 31.00 19.98
CA ARG A 189 12.97 30.55 20.64
C ARG A 189 13.61 29.34 19.97
N HIS A 190 12.82 28.42 19.44
CA HIS A 190 13.30 27.10 18.98
C HIS A 190 12.99 26.81 17.50
N GLY A 191 12.26 27.70 16.85
CA GLY A 191 11.84 27.57 15.45
C GLY A 191 10.59 26.69 15.24
N HIS A 192 9.95 26.90 14.10
CA HIS A 192 8.72 26.19 13.72
C HIS A 192 8.80 24.65 13.76
N PRO A 193 9.93 23.99 13.39
CA PRO A 193 10.02 22.53 13.49
C PRO A 193 9.81 21.99 14.91
N VAL A 194 10.28 22.73 15.94
CA VAL A 194 10.06 22.33 17.35
C VAL A 194 8.62 22.59 17.76
N GLY A 195 8.02 23.71 17.33
CA GLY A 195 6.59 23.95 17.52
C GLY A 195 5.71 22.87 16.91
N ASP A 196 6.03 22.42 15.70
CA ASP A 196 5.34 21.30 15.05
C ASP A 196 5.43 19.99 15.86
N GLU A 197 6.58 19.69 16.48
CA GLU A 197 6.72 18.52 17.37
C GLU A 197 5.86 18.66 18.64
N VAL A 198 5.77 19.86 19.22
CA VAL A 198 4.88 20.12 20.35
C VAL A 198 3.42 19.86 19.95
N LEU A 199 2.98 20.37 18.81
CA LEU A 199 1.62 20.14 18.30
C LEU A 199 1.35 18.65 18.03
N ARG A 200 2.32 17.91 17.47
CA ARG A 200 2.19 16.46 17.26
C ARG A 200 2.08 15.69 18.58
N MET A 201 2.85 16.08 19.59
CA MET A 201 2.79 15.48 20.92
C MET A 201 1.43 15.70 21.56
N LEU A 202 0.92 16.93 21.55
CA LEU A 202 -0.41 17.28 22.07
C LEU A 202 -1.51 16.51 21.34
N ALA A 203 -1.45 16.48 20.01
CA ALA A 203 -2.39 15.76 19.18
C ALA A 203 -2.49 14.26 19.56
N ARG A 204 -1.33 13.60 19.74
CA ARG A 204 -1.28 12.20 20.17
C ARG A 204 -1.87 12.01 21.58
N THR A 205 -1.56 12.91 22.50
CA THR A 205 -2.06 12.85 23.86
C THR A 205 -3.58 13.01 23.91
N LEU A 206 -4.12 14.02 23.21
CA LEU A 206 -5.56 14.25 23.14
C LEU A 206 -6.29 13.08 22.47
N ALA A 207 -5.77 12.58 21.34
CA ALA A 207 -6.36 11.43 20.68
C ALA A 207 -6.34 10.15 21.54
N ALA A 208 -5.28 9.93 22.32
CA ALA A 208 -5.16 8.77 23.19
C ALA A 208 -6.07 8.82 24.44
N THR A 209 -6.44 10.03 24.88
CA THR A 209 -7.28 10.23 26.06
C THR A 209 -8.76 10.42 25.76
N SER A 210 -9.11 10.65 24.48
CA SER A 210 -10.48 10.83 24.01
C SER A 210 -11.18 9.50 23.81
N ARG A 211 -12.51 9.50 23.98
CA ARG A 211 -13.35 8.32 23.72
C ARG A 211 -13.54 8.11 22.24
N ILE A 212 -13.93 6.90 21.85
CA ILE A 212 -14.15 6.54 20.44
C ILE A 212 -15.21 7.39 19.73
N PHE A 213 -16.13 7.98 20.46
CA PHE A 213 -17.20 8.85 19.93
C PHE A 213 -16.88 10.35 20.03
N ASP A 214 -15.77 10.72 20.68
CA ASP A 214 -15.31 12.09 20.73
C ASP A 214 -14.52 12.42 19.47
N THR A 215 -14.66 13.66 18.99
CA THR A 215 -13.89 14.15 17.85
C THR A 215 -12.89 15.18 18.33
N VAL A 216 -11.60 14.88 18.14
CA VAL A 216 -10.50 15.82 18.39
C VAL A 216 -9.98 16.31 17.06
N GLY A 217 -9.71 17.60 16.95
CA GLY A 217 -9.17 18.18 15.73
C GLY A 217 -8.41 19.48 16.01
N ARG A 218 -7.68 19.95 15.00
CA ARG A 218 -7.00 21.23 15.02
C ARG A 218 -7.82 22.29 14.32
N TRP A 219 -8.14 23.36 15.03
CA TRP A 219 -8.91 24.47 14.48
C TRP A 219 -8.04 25.42 13.66
N GLY A 220 -6.84 25.71 14.15
CA GLY A 220 -5.81 26.50 13.46
C GLY A 220 -4.70 26.93 14.42
N GLY A 221 -3.53 27.26 13.92
CA GLY A 221 -2.41 27.67 14.75
C GLY A 221 -2.09 26.68 15.87
N ASP A 222 -2.28 27.13 17.11
CA ASP A 222 -2.09 26.40 18.36
C ASP A 222 -3.41 25.94 19.02
N GLU A 223 -4.53 26.08 18.34
CA GLU A 223 -5.88 25.70 18.80
C GLU A 223 -6.31 24.30 18.33
#